data_eb4443f5434b7630df2a6cfb49696bfe
#
_entry.id   eb4443f5434b7630df2a6cfb49696bfe
#
_cell.length_a   1.000
_cell.length_b   1.000
_cell.length_c   1.000
_cell.angle_alpha   90.00
_cell.angle_beta   90.00
_cell.angle_gamma   90.00
#
_symmetry.space_group_name_H-M   'P 1'
#
loop_
_entity.id
_entity.type
_entity.pdbx_description
1 polymer ?
#
loop_
_entity_poly.entity_id
_entity_poly.type
_entity_poly.pdbx_seq_one_letter_code
_entity_poly.pdbx_strand_id
1 'polypeptide(L)'
;MQREKRKTSRRNFVKSVGAGIVTAATLLATPTIQGAEPEKEDLRFGFIKLTDMAPLAIAYEKGYFEDEGLYVTLEAQANWKVLLDRVIDGQLDGAHMLAGQPLGATIGYGTQDHIVTAFSMDLNGNGITVSDTVWEEMKKHIPHENGKPVHPIKADALKPVIDQYRQRGKPFNMGMVFPVSTHNYELRYWLAAGGIHPGYYAPHRNDTSGQIQADALLSVTPPPQMPATMEAGTIDGYCVGEPWNQQAVFKGIGVPVITDYEIWKNNPEKVFGVSKQWADQYPNTHVAVVKALIRAAQWLDADHNANRPEAAKILSRPYYVGADEEVIANSMTGTFEYEKGDQRAVPDFNVFFRYNATYPYYSDAVWYLTQMRRWGQIPESKPDSWYMEVAKRVYRPDIYRKAAEALIAEGKFRSEDFPDFDHEDGFRPAQEDFIDGLTFDGGKPNAYLDQFPIGLKGDQRI
;
A
#
# COMPACT_ATOMS: atom_id res chain seq x y z
N MET A 1 -10.44 26.77 13.93
CA MET A 1 -10.30 27.71 15.09
C MET A 1 -9.47 27.14 16.24
N GLN A 2 -9.64 25.91 16.70
CA GLN A 2 -8.75 25.31 17.72
C GLN A 2 -7.31 25.05 17.22
N ARG A 3 -7.11 24.82 15.95
CA ARG A 3 -5.83 24.50 15.31
C ARG A 3 -4.91 25.74 15.18
N GLU A 4 -5.45 26.89 14.84
CA GLU A 4 -4.68 28.14 14.83
C GLU A 4 -4.22 28.54 16.24
N LYS A 5 -5.03 28.24 17.26
CA LYS A 5 -4.65 28.48 18.65
C LYS A 5 -3.51 27.56 19.12
N ARG A 6 -3.42 26.31 18.63
CA ARG A 6 -2.30 25.41 18.93
C ARG A 6 -1.01 25.84 18.22
N LYS A 7 -1.08 26.21 16.93
CA LYS A 7 0.08 26.76 16.18
C LYS A 7 0.66 27.99 16.89
N THR A 8 -0.19 28.93 17.30
CA THR A 8 0.24 30.18 17.95
C THR A 8 0.80 29.95 19.35
N SER A 9 0.25 29.00 20.12
CA SER A 9 0.71 28.70 21.47
C SER A 9 2.10 28.04 21.50
N ARG A 10 2.37 27.03 20.64
CA ARG A 10 3.68 26.36 20.58
C ARG A 10 4.76 27.23 19.92
N ARG A 11 4.44 27.95 18.82
CA ARG A 11 5.37 28.92 18.22
C ARG A 11 5.80 30.03 19.20
N ASN A 12 4.90 30.50 20.02
CA ASN A 12 5.21 31.51 21.03
C ASN A 12 5.99 30.91 22.22
N PHE A 13 5.75 29.67 22.60
CA PHE A 13 6.51 28.99 23.65
C PHE A 13 7.97 28.75 23.25
N VAL A 14 8.23 28.30 22.04
CA VAL A 14 9.59 28.07 21.53
C VAL A 14 10.38 29.42 21.39
N LYS A 15 9.70 30.51 21.00
CA LYS A 15 10.32 31.83 20.87
C LYS A 15 10.54 32.53 22.21
N SER A 16 9.77 32.23 23.25
CA SER A 16 9.90 32.85 24.57
C SER A 16 10.93 32.18 25.49
N VAL A 17 11.38 30.97 25.19
CA VAL A 17 12.46 30.30 25.94
C VAL A 17 13.85 30.79 25.48
N GLY A 18 13.96 31.48 24.35
CA GLY A 18 15.21 32.05 23.84
C GLY A 18 15.64 33.41 24.40
N ALA A 19 14.87 34.04 25.28
CA ALA A 19 15.21 35.37 25.83
C ALA A 19 14.99 35.43 27.34
N GLY A 20 15.98 34.97 28.11
CA GLY A 20 16.07 35.29 29.53
C GLY A 20 16.59 34.17 30.41
N ILE A 21 17.76 34.41 30.90
CA ILE A 21 18.40 34.15 32.20
C ILE A 21 19.78 33.52 32.00
N VAL A 22 20.78 34.40 32.08
CA VAL A 22 22.15 34.06 32.44
C VAL A 22 22.19 33.90 33.95
N THR A 23 22.24 32.65 34.43
CA THR A 23 22.78 32.35 35.77
C THR A 23 23.62 31.07 35.62
N ALA A 24 24.90 31.23 35.95
CA ALA A 24 25.90 30.19 35.89
C ALA A 24 25.57 29.02 36.81
N ALA A 25 25.24 27.88 36.24
CA ALA A 25 25.39 26.58 36.86
C ALA A 25 26.02 25.68 35.81
N THR A 26 27.24 25.25 36.03
CA THR A 26 27.97 24.29 35.22
C THR A 26 27.29 22.93 35.35
N LEU A 27 26.24 22.73 34.59
CA LEU A 27 25.69 21.42 34.29
C LEU A 27 26.39 20.94 33.01
N LEU A 28 27.04 19.81 33.10
CA LEU A 28 27.55 19.04 31.97
C LEU A 28 26.39 18.87 30.99
N ALA A 29 26.27 19.75 30.00
CA ALA A 29 25.36 19.59 28.88
C ALA A 29 25.90 18.41 28.07
N THR A 30 25.26 17.24 28.18
CA THR A 30 25.28 16.26 27.10
C THR A 30 24.87 17.00 25.83
N PRO A 31 25.62 16.92 24.72
CA PRO A 31 25.20 17.51 23.48
C PRO A 31 23.91 16.81 23.08
N THR A 32 22.78 17.48 23.25
CA THR A 32 21.57 17.11 22.52
C THR A 32 21.95 17.24 21.05
N ILE A 33 21.99 16.12 20.34
CA ILE A 33 22.02 16.12 18.87
C ILE A 33 20.69 16.74 18.46
N GLN A 34 20.69 18.05 18.28
CA GLN A 34 19.55 18.79 17.78
C GLN A 34 19.46 18.38 16.30
N GLY A 35 18.46 17.58 15.93
CA GLY A 35 18.18 17.26 14.53
C GLY A 35 18.11 18.56 13.72
N ALA A 36 18.60 18.54 12.49
CA ALA A 36 18.54 19.70 11.62
C ALA A 36 17.09 20.16 11.47
N GLU A 37 16.84 21.48 11.56
CA GLU A 37 15.51 22.04 11.42
C GLU A 37 14.93 21.75 10.03
N PRO A 38 13.61 21.46 9.92
CA PRO A 38 12.94 21.30 8.62
C PRO A 38 13.06 22.56 7.77
N GLU A 39 13.37 22.42 6.48
CA GLU A 39 13.43 23.54 5.53
C GLU A 39 12.03 24.09 5.21
N LYS A 40 11.01 23.23 5.33
CA LYS A 40 9.61 23.56 5.09
C LYS A 40 8.75 22.97 6.20
N GLU A 41 8.05 23.81 6.94
CA GLU A 41 7.23 23.40 8.09
C GLU A 41 5.76 23.11 7.71
N ASP A 42 5.17 23.93 6.83
CA ASP A 42 3.76 23.77 6.41
C ASP A 42 3.68 22.84 5.20
N LEU A 43 3.03 21.68 5.39
CA LEU A 43 2.98 20.60 4.41
C LEU A 43 1.54 20.18 4.10
N ARG A 44 1.31 19.72 2.86
CA ARG A 44 0.03 19.19 2.39
C ARG A 44 0.25 17.78 1.87
N PHE A 45 -0.43 16.80 2.46
CA PHE A 45 -0.35 15.39 2.05
C PHE A 45 -1.69 14.89 1.55
N GLY A 46 -1.66 14.19 0.41
CA GLY A 46 -2.84 13.57 -0.17
C GLY A 46 -3.02 12.13 0.32
N PHE A 47 -4.28 11.67 0.35
CA PHE A 47 -4.60 10.28 0.62
C PHE A 47 -5.90 9.85 -0.07
N ILE A 48 -6.07 8.55 -0.24
CA ILE A 48 -7.33 7.92 -0.63
C ILE A 48 -8.00 7.33 0.61
N LYS A 49 -9.32 7.30 0.64
CA LYS A 49 -10.14 6.80 1.76
C LYS A 49 -10.05 5.28 1.88
N LEU A 50 -8.97 4.82 2.51
CA LEU A 50 -8.60 3.44 2.78
C LEU A 50 -8.00 3.35 4.18
N THR A 51 -8.09 2.20 4.83
CA THR A 51 -7.54 2.01 6.18
C THR A 51 -6.01 2.06 6.21
N ASP A 52 -5.35 1.74 5.11
CA ASP A 52 -3.89 1.78 4.98
C ASP A 52 -3.29 3.20 4.96
N MET A 53 -4.13 4.26 4.90
CA MET A 53 -3.70 5.63 5.18
C MET A 53 -3.46 5.90 6.69
N ALA A 54 -3.71 4.93 7.55
CA ALA A 54 -3.65 5.06 9.00
C ALA A 54 -2.36 5.70 9.53
N PRO A 55 -1.14 5.40 9.02
CA PRO A 55 0.06 6.08 9.51
C PRO A 55 0.00 7.61 9.40
N LEU A 56 -0.61 8.16 8.34
CA LEU A 56 -0.82 9.59 8.19
C LEU A 56 -1.81 10.15 9.22
N ALA A 57 -2.95 9.48 9.40
CA ALA A 57 -3.98 9.89 10.36
C ALA A 57 -3.45 9.85 11.79
N ILE A 58 -2.73 8.79 12.17
CA ILE A 58 -2.19 8.62 13.52
C ILE A 58 -1.06 9.62 13.78
N ALA A 59 -0.14 9.83 12.84
CA ALA A 59 0.90 10.86 12.99
C ALA A 59 0.30 12.24 13.21
N TYR A 60 -0.81 12.54 12.53
CA TYR A 60 -1.54 13.78 12.69
C TYR A 60 -2.26 13.88 14.05
N GLU A 61 -3.06 12.88 14.42
CA GLU A 61 -3.89 12.91 15.64
C GLU A 61 -3.07 12.81 16.93
N LYS A 62 -1.94 12.08 16.89
CA LYS A 62 -1.03 11.94 18.04
C LYS A 62 -0.02 13.08 18.15
N GLY A 63 0.01 14.03 17.21
CA GLY A 63 0.93 15.16 17.23
C GLY A 63 2.37 14.80 16.85
N TYR A 64 2.60 13.66 16.19
CA TYR A 64 3.95 13.25 15.82
C TYR A 64 4.58 14.14 14.76
N PHE A 65 3.77 14.74 13.86
CA PHE A 65 4.27 15.76 12.94
C PHE A 65 4.69 17.04 13.66
N GLU A 66 3.88 17.52 14.62
CA GLU A 66 4.20 18.70 15.40
C GLU A 66 5.44 18.51 16.27
N ASP A 67 5.67 17.29 16.79
CA ASP A 67 6.88 16.98 17.56
C ASP A 67 8.15 17.11 16.72
N GLU A 68 8.06 16.92 15.40
CA GLU A 68 9.14 17.09 14.43
C GLU A 68 9.15 18.51 13.80
N GLY A 69 8.35 19.45 14.31
CA GLY A 69 8.27 20.82 13.80
C GLY A 69 7.46 20.99 12.53
N LEU A 70 6.61 20.01 12.18
CA LEU A 70 5.83 20.00 10.96
C LEU A 70 4.35 20.31 11.22
N TYR A 71 3.74 21.09 10.32
CA TYR A 71 2.33 21.46 10.36
C TYR A 71 1.63 20.90 9.12
N VAL A 72 1.09 19.69 9.24
CA VAL A 72 0.53 18.93 8.13
C VAL A 72 -0.95 19.21 7.95
N THR A 73 -1.38 19.34 6.70
CA THR A 73 -2.78 19.26 6.27
C THR A 73 -2.96 17.97 5.46
N LEU A 74 -3.90 17.13 5.86
CA LEU A 74 -4.25 15.92 5.11
C LEU A 74 -5.44 16.21 4.20
N GLU A 75 -5.37 15.81 2.92
CA GLU A 75 -6.39 16.08 1.92
C GLU A 75 -6.81 14.79 1.21
N ALA A 76 -8.07 14.39 1.39
CA ALA A 76 -8.64 13.28 0.64
C ALA A 76 -8.70 13.62 -0.86
N GLN A 77 -8.30 12.67 -1.70
CA GLN A 77 -8.32 12.80 -3.14
C GLN A 77 -9.40 11.93 -3.77
N ALA A 78 -9.88 12.31 -4.95
CA ALA A 78 -10.97 11.61 -5.62
C ALA A 78 -10.56 10.23 -6.17
N ASN A 79 -9.32 10.11 -6.64
CA ASN A 79 -8.76 8.89 -7.21
C ASN A 79 -7.22 8.97 -7.27
N TRP A 80 -6.61 7.84 -7.62
CA TRP A 80 -5.15 7.69 -7.65
C TRP A 80 -4.46 8.56 -8.70
N LYS A 81 -5.12 8.80 -9.86
CA LYS A 81 -4.54 9.67 -10.89
C LYS A 81 -4.47 11.12 -10.43
N VAL A 82 -5.56 11.65 -9.88
CA VAL A 82 -5.61 13.02 -9.33
C VAL A 82 -4.58 13.20 -8.23
N LEU A 83 -4.43 12.20 -7.35
CA LEU A 83 -3.44 12.23 -6.28
C LEU A 83 -2.01 12.34 -6.83
N LEU A 84 -1.65 11.49 -7.80
CA LEU A 84 -0.33 11.50 -8.43
C LEU A 84 -0.06 12.83 -9.16
N ASP A 85 -1.00 13.28 -9.98
CA ASP A 85 -0.88 14.54 -10.74
C ASP A 85 -0.63 15.72 -9.78
N ARG A 86 -1.34 15.79 -8.65
CA ARG A 86 -1.17 16.86 -7.66
C ARG A 86 0.17 16.84 -6.93
N VAL A 87 0.80 15.67 -6.78
CA VAL A 87 2.19 15.56 -6.28
C VAL A 87 3.18 16.04 -7.35
N ILE A 88 2.99 15.62 -8.59
CA ILE A 88 3.82 16.04 -9.73
C ILE A 88 3.78 17.55 -9.91
N ASP A 89 2.58 18.14 -9.85
CA ASP A 89 2.37 19.59 -10.01
C ASP A 89 2.79 20.42 -8.77
N GLY A 90 3.27 19.78 -7.70
CA GLY A 90 3.66 20.45 -6.46
C GLY A 90 2.49 21.01 -5.64
N GLN A 91 1.25 20.65 -5.96
CA GLN A 91 0.07 21.03 -5.16
C GLN A 91 -0.02 20.24 -3.84
N LEU A 92 0.55 19.05 -3.81
CA LEU A 92 0.80 18.24 -2.62
C LEU A 92 2.30 18.08 -2.43
N ASP A 93 2.76 18.12 -1.20
CA ASP A 93 4.16 17.88 -0.83
C ASP A 93 4.50 16.38 -0.87
N GLY A 94 3.53 15.54 -0.65
CA GLY A 94 3.64 14.08 -0.69
C GLY A 94 2.28 13.43 -0.55
N ALA A 95 2.24 12.11 -0.68
CA ALA A 95 0.98 11.40 -0.62
C ALA A 95 1.15 9.92 -0.24
N HIS A 96 0.09 9.38 0.35
CA HIS A 96 -0.24 7.95 0.37
C HIS A 96 -0.41 7.47 -1.06
N MET A 97 0.49 6.61 -1.54
CA MET A 97 0.54 6.15 -2.94
C MET A 97 0.49 4.64 -3.04
N LEU A 98 -0.04 4.15 -4.15
CA LEU A 98 0.21 2.80 -4.62
C LEU A 98 1.71 2.64 -4.87
N ALA A 99 2.33 1.56 -4.40
CA ALA A 99 3.78 1.36 -4.56
C ALA A 99 4.23 1.33 -6.03
N GLY A 100 3.33 0.94 -6.94
CA GLY A 100 3.60 0.99 -8.38
C GLY A 100 3.57 2.39 -9.00
N GLN A 101 2.97 3.40 -8.36
CA GLN A 101 2.87 4.74 -8.92
C GLN A 101 4.24 5.45 -9.07
N PRO A 102 5.11 5.48 -8.04
CA PRO A 102 6.45 6.03 -8.20
C PRO A 102 7.26 5.30 -9.27
N LEU A 103 7.15 3.99 -9.34
CA LEU A 103 7.86 3.16 -10.32
C LEU A 103 7.33 3.44 -11.75
N GLY A 104 6.00 3.40 -11.93
CA GLY A 104 5.36 3.66 -13.22
C GLY A 104 5.70 5.06 -13.75
N ALA A 105 5.59 6.10 -12.93
CA ALA A 105 5.95 7.46 -13.30
C ALA A 105 7.44 7.58 -13.69
N THR A 106 8.32 6.95 -12.93
CA THR A 106 9.77 7.01 -13.20
C THR A 106 10.18 6.32 -14.49
N ILE A 107 9.51 5.23 -14.88
CA ILE A 107 9.76 4.54 -16.16
C ILE A 107 8.93 5.10 -17.33
N GLY A 108 8.04 6.06 -17.09
CA GLY A 108 7.23 6.70 -18.12
C GLY A 108 5.96 5.93 -18.51
N TYR A 109 5.42 5.09 -17.64
CA TYR A 109 4.14 4.42 -17.88
C TYR A 109 2.97 5.32 -17.48
N GLY A 110 2.19 5.79 -18.44
CA GLY A 110 1.03 6.67 -18.25
C GLY A 110 1.35 8.13 -17.99
N THR A 111 2.40 8.41 -17.25
CA THR A 111 2.96 9.74 -17.01
C THR A 111 4.48 9.64 -16.87
N GLN A 112 5.18 10.76 -16.99
CA GLN A 112 6.65 10.78 -16.86
C GLN A 112 7.03 11.80 -15.81
N ASP A 113 7.48 11.31 -14.66
CA ASP A 113 8.10 12.14 -13.62
C ASP A 113 8.94 11.25 -12.69
N HIS A 114 9.87 11.85 -11.95
CA HIS A 114 10.69 11.13 -11.00
C HIS A 114 10.11 11.26 -9.58
N ILE A 115 9.38 10.24 -9.15
CA ILE A 115 8.80 10.10 -7.82
C ILE A 115 9.66 9.13 -7.00
N VAL A 116 9.88 9.45 -5.73
CA VAL A 116 10.67 8.63 -4.81
C VAL A 116 9.88 8.31 -3.54
N THR A 117 10.26 7.25 -2.86
CA THR A 117 9.73 6.92 -1.54
C THR A 117 10.83 6.50 -0.58
N ALA A 118 10.74 6.98 0.64
CA ALA A 118 11.61 6.60 1.75
C ALA A 118 10.84 5.83 2.85
N PHE A 119 9.58 5.48 2.61
CA PHE A 119 8.73 4.87 3.62
C PHE A 119 7.68 3.96 2.97
N SER A 120 7.74 2.66 3.27
CA SER A 120 6.66 1.72 3.00
C SER A 120 5.59 1.87 4.08
N MET A 121 4.32 1.98 3.69
CA MET A 121 3.26 2.32 4.65
C MET A 121 2.69 1.11 5.35
N ASP A 122 2.68 -0.05 4.69
CA ASP A 122 2.09 -1.27 5.23
C ASP A 122 2.49 -2.52 4.44
N LEU A 123 2.15 -3.66 5.03
CA LEU A 123 2.11 -4.98 4.38
C LEU A 123 0.68 -5.49 4.39
N ASN A 124 0.29 -6.22 3.34
CA ASN A 124 -1.05 -6.79 3.17
C ASN A 124 -2.16 -5.73 3.18
N GLY A 125 -3.38 -6.11 3.55
CA GLY A 125 -4.49 -5.19 3.74
C GLY A 125 -5.49 -5.12 2.59
N ASN A 126 -5.33 -5.96 1.55
CA ASN A 126 -6.24 -6.06 0.42
C ASN A 126 -7.06 -7.35 0.46
N GLY A 127 -8.16 -7.36 -0.26
CA GLY A 127 -8.96 -8.55 -0.49
C GLY A 127 -9.59 -8.55 -1.88
N ILE A 128 -9.89 -9.76 -2.35
CA ILE A 128 -10.69 -9.98 -3.56
C ILE A 128 -12.09 -10.38 -3.13
N THR A 129 -13.06 -9.57 -3.52
CA THR A 129 -14.48 -9.77 -3.23
C THR A 129 -15.24 -10.09 -4.52
N VAL A 130 -16.14 -11.05 -4.48
CA VAL A 130 -17.09 -11.33 -5.57
C VAL A 130 -18.51 -11.03 -5.12
N SER A 131 -19.42 -10.77 -6.07
CA SER A 131 -20.84 -10.57 -5.76
C SER A 131 -21.46 -11.82 -5.17
N ASP A 132 -22.52 -11.69 -4.42
CA ASP A 132 -23.28 -12.83 -3.87
C ASP A 132 -23.72 -13.80 -4.97
N THR A 133 -24.13 -13.29 -6.12
CA THR A 133 -24.51 -14.12 -7.27
C THR A 133 -23.35 -14.98 -7.77
N VAL A 134 -22.14 -14.42 -7.85
CA VAL A 134 -20.93 -15.17 -8.23
C VAL A 134 -20.56 -16.15 -7.14
N TRP A 135 -20.63 -15.74 -5.88
CA TRP A 135 -20.31 -16.59 -4.73
C TRP A 135 -21.19 -17.84 -4.66
N GLU A 136 -22.50 -17.71 -4.85
CA GLU A 136 -23.45 -18.84 -4.82
C GLU A 136 -23.12 -19.94 -5.85
N GLU A 137 -22.53 -19.57 -6.98
CA GLU A 137 -22.08 -20.55 -7.97
C GLU A 137 -20.65 -21.04 -7.66
N MET A 138 -19.74 -20.12 -7.30
CA MET A 138 -18.33 -20.40 -7.04
C MET A 138 -18.14 -21.37 -5.87
N LYS A 139 -18.88 -21.18 -4.77
CA LYS A 139 -18.76 -22.00 -3.55
C LYS A 139 -19.05 -23.49 -3.76
N LYS A 140 -19.79 -23.86 -4.81
CA LYS A 140 -20.06 -25.25 -5.18
C LYS A 140 -18.80 -26.00 -5.62
N HIS A 141 -17.75 -25.28 -5.97
CA HIS A 141 -16.47 -25.79 -6.48
C HIS A 141 -15.32 -25.66 -5.48
N ILE A 142 -15.63 -25.30 -4.23
CA ILE A 142 -14.66 -25.07 -3.16
C ILE A 142 -14.81 -26.17 -2.11
N PRO A 143 -13.72 -26.77 -1.61
CA PRO A 143 -13.77 -27.66 -0.48
C PRO A 143 -14.32 -26.95 0.78
N HIS A 144 -15.13 -27.67 1.55
CA HIS A 144 -15.67 -27.19 2.82
C HIS A 144 -15.28 -28.12 3.97
N GLU A 145 -14.94 -27.52 5.10
CA GLU A 145 -14.72 -28.21 6.37
C GLU A 145 -15.57 -27.55 7.46
N ASN A 146 -16.32 -28.36 8.23
CA ASN A 146 -17.23 -27.84 9.26
C ASN A 146 -18.22 -26.78 8.76
N GLY A 147 -18.66 -26.88 7.51
CA GLY A 147 -19.61 -25.96 6.90
C GLY A 147 -19.01 -24.66 6.41
N LYS A 148 -17.68 -24.47 6.50
CA LYS A 148 -16.97 -23.29 6.06
C LYS A 148 -16.04 -23.59 4.87
N PRO A 149 -15.86 -22.63 3.92
CA PRO A 149 -14.91 -22.79 2.85
C PRO A 149 -13.48 -22.97 3.38
N VAL A 150 -12.73 -23.86 2.73
CA VAL A 150 -11.30 -24.08 3.04
C VAL A 150 -10.48 -22.98 2.33
N HIS A 151 -9.67 -22.28 3.09
CA HIS A 151 -8.74 -21.26 2.60
C HIS A 151 -7.30 -21.78 2.51
N PRO A 152 -6.49 -21.25 1.57
CA PRO A 152 -6.82 -20.22 0.57
C PRO A 152 -7.71 -20.73 -0.55
N ILE A 153 -8.67 -19.93 -1.00
CA ILE A 153 -9.52 -20.24 -2.14
C ILE A 153 -8.77 -19.93 -3.43
N LYS A 154 -8.59 -20.92 -4.29
CA LYS A 154 -7.94 -20.74 -5.60
C LYS A 154 -8.92 -20.26 -6.66
N ALA A 155 -8.42 -19.49 -7.62
CA ALA A 155 -9.25 -18.91 -8.68
C ALA A 155 -9.82 -19.95 -9.67
N ASP A 156 -9.32 -21.18 -9.70
CA ASP A 156 -9.88 -22.25 -10.54
C ASP A 156 -11.36 -22.53 -10.21
N ALA A 157 -11.79 -22.29 -8.95
CA ALA A 157 -13.21 -22.35 -8.57
C ALA A 157 -14.09 -21.33 -9.31
N LEU A 158 -13.51 -20.26 -9.87
CA LEU A 158 -14.20 -19.25 -10.64
C LEU A 158 -14.39 -19.64 -12.13
N LYS A 159 -13.61 -20.59 -12.65
CA LYS A 159 -13.71 -21.04 -14.07
C LYS A 159 -15.12 -21.44 -14.50
N PRO A 160 -15.84 -22.28 -13.74
CA PRO A 160 -17.21 -22.67 -14.14
C PRO A 160 -18.15 -21.47 -14.22
N VAL A 161 -17.96 -20.44 -13.38
CA VAL A 161 -18.74 -19.22 -13.40
C VAL A 161 -18.45 -18.42 -14.67
N ILE A 162 -17.17 -18.22 -14.99
CA ILE A 162 -16.75 -17.52 -16.22
C ILE A 162 -17.27 -18.24 -17.46
N ASP A 163 -17.24 -19.57 -17.49
CA ASP A 163 -17.76 -20.36 -18.59
C ASP A 163 -19.28 -20.18 -18.77
N GLN A 164 -20.03 -20.09 -17.67
CA GLN A 164 -21.46 -19.78 -17.73
C GLN A 164 -21.73 -18.39 -18.31
N TYR A 165 -20.92 -17.37 -17.91
CA TYR A 165 -21.00 -16.02 -18.47
C TYR A 165 -20.74 -16.02 -19.97
N ARG A 166 -19.68 -16.73 -20.40
CA ARG A 166 -19.31 -16.87 -21.82
C ARG A 166 -20.44 -17.56 -22.63
N GLN A 167 -21.06 -18.62 -22.10
CA GLN A 167 -22.20 -19.30 -22.76
C GLN A 167 -23.40 -18.37 -22.91
N ARG A 168 -23.60 -17.42 -22.03
CA ARG A 168 -24.66 -16.41 -22.10
C ARG A 168 -24.25 -15.17 -22.93
N GLY A 169 -23.08 -15.18 -23.54
CA GLY A 169 -22.55 -14.07 -24.33
C GLY A 169 -22.25 -12.81 -23.47
N LYS A 170 -21.97 -12.98 -22.18
CA LYS A 170 -21.64 -11.90 -21.25
C LYS A 170 -20.17 -11.94 -20.88
N PRO A 171 -19.47 -10.78 -20.82
CA PRO A 171 -18.14 -10.72 -20.22
C PRO A 171 -18.24 -10.91 -18.71
N PHE A 172 -17.17 -11.44 -18.11
CA PHE A 172 -16.97 -11.42 -16.67
C PHE A 172 -16.05 -10.24 -16.32
N ASN A 173 -16.56 -9.31 -15.52
CA ASN A 173 -15.89 -8.04 -15.25
C ASN A 173 -15.43 -7.95 -13.78
N MET A 174 -14.19 -7.54 -13.55
CA MET A 174 -13.68 -7.28 -12.20
C MET A 174 -13.09 -5.87 -12.09
N GLY A 175 -13.25 -5.27 -10.93
CA GLY A 175 -12.71 -3.96 -10.62
C GLY A 175 -11.29 -4.05 -10.04
N MET A 176 -10.42 -3.13 -10.42
CA MET A 176 -9.15 -2.84 -9.78
C MET A 176 -9.00 -1.32 -9.67
N VAL A 177 -8.07 -0.84 -8.84
CA VAL A 177 -8.07 0.58 -8.48
C VAL A 177 -7.23 1.46 -9.40
N PHE A 178 -6.21 0.88 -10.05
CA PHE A 178 -5.33 1.60 -10.98
C PHE A 178 -4.40 0.60 -11.72
N PRO A 179 -3.96 0.88 -12.98
CA PRO A 179 -3.14 -0.06 -13.75
C PRO A 179 -1.82 -0.47 -13.08
N VAL A 180 -1.17 0.41 -12.34
CA VAL A 180 0.08 0.12 -11.62
C VAL A 180 -0.16 -0.07 -10.11
N SER A 181 -1.28 -0.67 -9.74
CA SER A 181 -1.63 -0.98 -8.35
C SER A 181 -1.30 -2.41 -7.96
N THR A 182 -0.98 -2.62 -6.69
CA THR A 182 -0.89 -3.95 -6.09
C THR A 182 -2.18 -4.73 -6.32
N HIS A 183 -3.33 -4.09 -6.17
CA HIS A 183 -4.65 -4.67 -6.42
C HIS A 183 -4.79 -5.27 -7.83
N ASN A 184 -4.31 -4.54 -8.87
CA ASN A 184 -4.31 -5.05 -10.24
C ASN A 184 -3.38 -6.26 -10.38
N TYR A 185 -2.20 -6.20 -9.76
CA TYR A 185 -1.22 -7.30 -9.86
C TYR A 185 -1.63 -8.51 -9.04
N GLU A 186 -2.20 -8.34 -7.86
CA GLU A 186 -2.72 -9.42 -7.02
C GLU A 186 -3.92 -10.12 -7.66
N LEU A 187 -4.85 -9.33 -8.20
CA LEU A 187 -6.00 -9.88 -8.91
C LEU A 187 -5.56 -10.69 -10.13
N ARG A 188 -4.63 -10.16 -10.94
CA ARG A 188 -4.03 -10.87 -12.07
C ARG A 188 -3.26 -12.10 -11.64
N TYR A 189 -2.52 -12.00 -10.53
CA TYR A 189 -1.76 -13.11 -9.97
C TYR A 189 -2.68 -14.26 -9.55
N TRP A 190 -3.71 -13.96 -8.76
CA TRP A 190 -4.69 -14.93 -8.29
C TRP A 190 -5.44 -15.62 -9.46
N LEU A 191 -5.94 -14.84 -10.41
CA LEU A 191 -6.61 -15.36 -11.61
C LEU A 191 -5.69 -16.29 -12.40
N ALA A 192 -4.46 -15.86 -12.69
CA ALA A 192 -3.48 -16.62 -13.45
C ALA A 192 -3.04 -17.90 -12.73
N ALA A 193 -2.86 -17.87 -11.41
CA ALA A 193 -2.56 -19.04 -10.59
C ALA A 193 -3.67 -20.09 -10.65
N GLY A 194 -4.93 -19.67 -10.85
CA GLY A 194 -6.07 -20.55 -11.12
C GLY A 194 -6.23 -20.92 -12.60
N GLY A 195 -5.34 -20.48 -13.49
CA GLY A 195 -5.38 -20.75 -14.93
C GLY A 195 -6.44 -19.94 -15.68
N ILE A 196 -6.80 -18.75 -15.18
CA ILE A 196 -7.68 -17.77 -15.82
C ILE A 196 -6.79 -16.64 -16.35
N HIS A 197 -6.90 -16.34 -17.66
CA HIS A 197 -6.09 -15.28 -18.26
C HIS A 197 -6.69 -13.90 -17.95
N PRO A 198 -5.95 -13.00 -17.27
CA PRO A 198 -6.47 -11.67 -16.90
C PRO A 198 -6.28 -10.60 -17.99
N GLY A 199 -5.68 -10.97 -19.13
CA GLY A 199 -5.34 -10.10 -20.25
C GLY A 199 -3.97 -9.46 -20.16
N TYR A 200 -3.52 -8.89 -21.28
CA TYR A 200 -2.26 -8.17 -21.43
C TYR A 200 -2.48 -6.71 -21.79
N TYR A 201 -1.58 -5.85 -21.33
CA TYR A 201 -1.39 -4.49 -21.84
C TYR A 201 -0.50 -4.50 -23.08
N ALA A 202 -0.81 -3.67 -24.06
CA ALA A 202 -0.01 -3.53 -25.27
C ALA A 202 0.24 -2.05 -25.60
N PRO A 203 0.96 -1.29 -24.76
CA PRO A 203 1.14 0.15 -24.95
C PRO A 203 1.83 0.50 -26.28
N HIS A 204 2.69 -0.37 -26.80
CA HIS A 204 3.31 -0.21 -28.11
C HIS A 204 2.31 -0.29 -29.30
N ARG A 205 1.10 -0.80 -29.04
CA ARG A 205 -0.04 -0.79 -29.99
C ARG A 205 -1.10 0.26 -29.61
N ASN A 206 -0.79 1.17 -28.69
CA ASN A 206 -1.73 2.11 -28.09
C ASN A 206 -2.90 1.44 -27.35
N ASP A 207 -2.73 0.22 -26.87
CA ASP A 207 -3.70 -0.50 -26.06
C ASP A 207 -3.25 -0.52 -24.60
N THR A 208 -3.85 0.31 -23.78
CA THR A 208 -3.62 0.42 -22.34
C THR A 208 -4.76 -0.16 -21.49
N SER A 209 -5.69 -0.90 -22.13
CA SER A 209 -6.84 -1.49 -21.44
C SER A 209 -6.48 -2.69 -20.58
N GLY A 210 -5.39 -3.41 -20.94
CA GLY A 210 -4.96 -4.63 -20.25
C GLY A 210 -5.88 -5.81 -20.46
N GLN A 211 -6.60 -5.86 -21.60
CA GLN A 211 -7.66 -6.84 -21.87
C GLN A 211 -7.34 -7.81 -23.02
N ILE A 212 -6.15 -7.72 -23.64
CA ILE A 212 -5.79 -8.60 -24.75
C ILE A 212 -5.72 -10.05 -24.24
N GLN A 213 -6.45 -10.96 -24.87
CA GLN A 213 -6.55 -12.39 -24.52
C GLN A 213 -7.21 -12.67 -23.16
N ALA A 214 -7.97 -11.74 -22.61
CA ALA A 214 -8.57 -11.89 -21.29
C ALA A 214 -9.74 -12.89 -21.28
N ASP A 215 -9.75 -13.77 -20.28
CA ASP A 215 -10.93 -14.56 -19.86
C ASP A 215 -11.80 -13.75 -18.89
N ALA A 216 -11.20 -12.89 -18.10
CA ALA A 216 -11.84 -11.93 -17.22
C ALA A 216 -11.35 -10.52 -17.55
N LEU A 217 -12.26 -9.56 -17.70
CA LEU A 217 -11.94 -8.17 -18.00
C LEU A 217 -11.75 -7.38 -16.71
N LEU A 218 -10.66 -6.61 -16.62
CA LEU A 218 -10.36 -5.79 -15.47
C LEU A 218 -10.51 -4.30 -15.80
N SER A 219 -11.22 -3.56 -14.97
CA SER A 219 -11.47 -2.13 -15.17
C SER A 219 -11.17 -1.31 -13.92
N VAL A 220 -10.81 -0.04 -14.11
CA VAL A 220 -10.49 0.89 -13.01
C VAL A 220 -11.77 1.37 -12.34
N THR A 221 -11.83 1.20 -11.02
CA THR A 221 -12.89 1.75 -10.16
C THR A 221 -12.25 2.34 -8.91
N PRO A 222 -12.58 3.59 -8.51
CA PRO A 222 -12.09 4.16 -7.26
C PRO A 222 -12.51 3.33 -6.04
N PRO A 223 -11.63 3.16 -5.03
CA PRO A 223 -11.89 2.27 -3.89
C PRO A 223 -13.25 2.46 -3.21
N PRO A 224 -13.70 3.67 -2.83
CA PRO A 224 -14.98 3.83 -2.14
C PRO A 224 -16.20 3.50 -3.01
N GLN A 225 -16.03 3.42 -4.33
CA GLN A 225 -17.11 3.12 -5.28
C GLN A 225 -17.23 1.62 -5.58
N MET A 226 -16.25 0.80 -5.21
CA MET A 226 -16.23 -0.64 -5.53
C MET A 226 -17.51 -1.37 -5.09
N PRO A 227 -17.97 -1.28 -3.82
CA PRO A 227 -19.17 -1.99 -3.40
C PRO A 227 -20.42 -1.58 -4.20
N ALA A 228 -20.63 -0.28 -4.42
CA ALA A 228 -21.78 0.22 -5.15
C ALA A 228 -21.74 -0.17 -6.65
N THR A 229 -20.54 -0.17 -7.26
CA THR A 229 -20.36 -0.58 -8.66
C THR A 229 -20.67 -2.07 -8.86
N MET A 230 -20.30 -2.91 -7.88
CA MET A 230 -20.64 -4.34 -7.88
C MET A 230 -22.15 -4.56 -7.60
N GLU A 231 -22.72 -3.86 -6.63
CA GLU A 231 -24.15 -3.91 -6.33
C GLU A 231 -25.02 -3.52 -7.54
N ALA A 232 -24.58 -2.56 -8.33
CA ALA A 232 -25.21 -2.16 -9.60
C ALA A 232 -25.04 -3.18 -10.74
N GLY A 233 -24.24 -4.24 -10.55
CA GLY A 233 -23.98 -5.25 -11.57
C GLY A 233 -23.05 -4.81 -12.71
N THR A 234 -22.31 -3.72 -12.54
CA THR A 234 -21.32 -3.25 -13.54
C THR A 234 -20.05 -4.08 -13.50
N ILE A 235 -19.66 -4.54 -12.33
CA ILE A 235 -18.58 -5.50 -12.09
C ILE A 235 -19.10 -6.68 -11.29
N ASP A 236 -18.50 -7.86 -11.47
CA ASP A 236 -18.88 -9.11 -10.84
C ASP A 236 -18.07 -9.41 -9.58
N GLY A 237 -16.99 -8.68 -9.41
CA GLY A 237 -16.08 -8.73 -8.27
C GLY A 237 -15.01 -7.66 -8.39
N TYR A 238 -14.11 -7.59 -7.43
CA TYR A 238 -13.03 -6.60 -7.40
C TYR A 238 -11.90 -6.99 -6.46
N CYS A 239 -10.73 -6.35 -6.63
CA CYS A 239 -9.67 -6.30 -5.63
C CYS A 239 -9.52 -4.88 -5.12
N VAL A 240 -9.53 -4.69 -3.80
CA VAL A 240 -9.46 -3.38 -3.16
C VAL A 240 -8.90 -3.50 -1.74
N GLY A 241 -8.33 -2.41 -1.22
CA GLY A 241 -7.97 -2.26 0.19
C GLY A 241 -9.19 -2.09 1.10
N GLU A 242 -8.99 -2.27 2.41
CA GLU A 242 -10.06 -2.09 3.38
C GLU A 242 -10.39 -0.59 3.60
N PRO A 243 -11.66 -0.30 3.99
CA PRO A 243 -12.68 -1.22 4.52
C PRO A 243 -13.68 -1.73 3.46
N TRP A 244 -13.40 -1.60 2.18
CA TRP A 244 -14.41 -1.76 1.12
C TRP A 244 -14.78 -3.22 0.82
N ASN A 245 -13.96 -4.20 1.23
CA ASN A 245 -14.37 -5.60 1.23
C ASN A 245 -15.31 -5.88 2.40
N GLN A 246 -14.98 -5.44 3.61
CA GLN A 246 -15.83 -5.58 4.78
C GLN A 246 -17.17 -4.81 4.63
N GLN A 247 -17.15 -3.68 3.91
CA GLN A 247 -18.38 -2.96 3.58
C GLN A 247 -19.35 -3.79 2.72
N ALA A 248 -18.83 -4.59 1.78
CA ALA A 248 -19.65 -5.49 0.99
C ALA A 248 -20.27 -6.61 1.83
N VAL A 249 -19.50 -7.20 2.75
CA VAL A 249 -20.00 -8.20 3.72
C VAL A 249 -21.07 -7.59 4.61
N PHE A 250 -20.81 -6.42 5.18
CA PHE A 250 -21.75 -5.71 6.05
C PHE A 250 -23.09 -5.42 5.37
N LYS A 251 -23.04 -4.99 4.11
CA LYS A 251 -24.23 -4.76 3.27
C LYS A 251 -24.89 -6.06 2.77
N GLY A 252 -24.23 -7.20 2.86
CA GLY A 252 -24.73 -8.46 2.32
C GLY A 252 -24.83 -8.46 0.79
N ILE A 253 -23.87 -7.87 0.09
CA ILE A 253 -23.83 -7.75 -1.38
C ILE A 253 -22.66 -8.48 -2.02
N GLY A 254 -21.73 -8.99 -1.22
CA GLY A 254 -20.54 -9.70 -1.71
C GLY A 254 -19.76 -10.38 -0.62
N VAL A 255 -18.89 -11.29 -1.07
CA VAL A 255 -18.08 -12.16 -0.23
C VAL A 255 -16.62 -12.03 -0.65
N PRO A 256 -15.72 -11.60 0.27
CA PRO A 256 -14.28 -11.73 0.08
C PRO A 256 -13.91 -13.19 -0.05
N VAL A 257 -13.33 -13.57 -1.17
CA VAL A 257 -12.94 -14.97 -1.43
C VAL A 257 -11.50 -15.26 -1.05
N ILE A 258 -10.66 -14.22 -0.98
CA ILE A 258 -9.26 -14.36 -0.61
C ILE A 258 -8.70 -13.00 -0.17
N THR A 259 -7.77 -13.02 0.77
CA THR A 259 -6.95 -11.86 1.14
C THR A 259 -5.61 -11.88 0.40
N ASP A 260 -4.98 -10.72 0.26
CA ASP A 260 -3.63 -10.64 -0.32
C ASP A 260 -2.58 -11.35 0.56
N TYR A 261 -2.79 -11.40 1.88
CA TYR A 261 -1.99 -12.22 2.79
C TYR A 261 -1.98 -13.71 2.40
N GLU A 262 -3.09 -14.24 1.87
CA GLU A 262 -3.21 -15.61 1.38
C GLU A 262 -2.61 -15.78 -0.03
N ILE A 263 -2.56 -14.72 -0.84
CA ILE A 263 -1.92 -14.73 -2.17
C ILE A 263 -0.40 -14.71 -2.03
N TRP A 264 0.09 -13.80 -1.22
CA TRP A 264 1.51 -13.65 -0.88
C TRP A 264 1.67 -13.07 0.53
N LYS A 265 2.02 -13.91 1.47
CA LYS A 265 2.16 -13.53 2.88
C LYS A 265 3.16 -12.38 3.07
N ASN A 266 2.72 -11.35 3.78
CA ASN A 266 3.50 -10.14 4.05
C ASN A 266 3.94 -9.41 2.78
N ASN A 267 3.07 -9.34 1.79
CA ASN A 267 3.33 -8.57 0.57
C ASN A 267 3.39 -7.07 0.87
N PRO A 268 4.27 -6.31 0.17
CA PRO A 268 4.32 -4.85 0.27
C PRO A 268 3.10 -4.24 -0.42
N GLU A 269 2.60 -3.10 0.10
CA GLU A 269 1.37 -2.52 -0.44
C GLU A 269 1.51 -1.03 -0.77
N LYS A 270 1.40 -0.14 0.20
CA LYS A 270 1.44 1.31 -0.03
C LYS A 270 2.81 1.91 0.31
N VAL A 271 3.07 3.07 -0.26
CA VAL A 271 4.25 3.88 0.06
C VAL A 271 3.86 5.32 0.30
N PHE A 272 4.69 6.06 1.04
CA PHE A 272 4.61 7.51 1.08
C PHE A 272 5.53 8.09 0.01
N GLY A 273 4.94 8.67 -1.04
CA GLY A 273 5.64 9.17 -2.21
C GLY A 273 5.77 10.69 -2.22
N VAL A 274 6.92 11.17 -2.71
CA VAL A 274 7.21 12.59 -2.95
C VAL A 274 7.90 12.74 -4.31
N SER A 275 7.86 13.92 -4.93
CA SER A 275 8.69 14.15 -6.10
C SER A 275 10.18 14.16 -5.71
N LYS A 276 11.04 13.69 -6.63
CA LYS A 276 12.50 13.76 -6.40
C LYS A 276 12.96 15.19 -6.17
N GLN A 277 12.40 16.14 -6.92
CA GLN A 277 12.70 17.55 -6.74
C GLN A 277 12.40 18.02 -5.31
N TRP A 278 11.25 17.64 -4.76
CA TRP A 278 10.88 17.97 -3.38
C TRP A 278 11.84 17.32 -2.37
N ALA A 279 12.19 16.04 -2.58
CA ALA A 279 13.11 15.33 -1.71
C ALA A 279 14.51 15.96 -1.69
N ASP A 280 14.99 16.43 -2.83
CA ASP A 280 16.30 17.12 -2.96
C ASP A 280 16.26 18.51 -2.35
N GLN A 281 15.13 19.20 -2.44
CA GLN A 281 14.98 20.57 -1.94
C GLN A 281 14.76 20.64 -0.42
N TYR A 282 14.13 19.60 0.16
CA TYR A 282 13.72 19.57 1.57
C TYR A 282 14.21 18.30 2.30
N PRO A 283 15.52 18.01 2.30
CA PRO A 283 16.03 16.74 2.84
C PRO A 283 15.78 16.56 4.35
N ASN A 284 15.90 17.61 5.16
CA ASN A 284 15.63 17.52 6.60
C ASN A 284 14.12 17.40 6.89
N THR A 285 13.30 18.11 6.13
CA THR A 285 11.84 17.97 6.17
C THR A 285 11.43 16.53 5.85
N HIS A 286 12.03 15.92 4.83
CA HIS A 286 11.73 14.54 4.44
C HIS A 286 12.08 13.56 5.58
N VAL A 287 13.26 13.69 6.19
CA VAL A 287 13.64 12.87 7.36
C VAL A 287 12.65 13.06 8.51
N ALA A 288 12.24 14.29 8.80
CA ALA A 288 11.26 14.61 9.86
C ALA A 288 9.89 13.95 9.59
N VAL A 289 9.42 13.97 8.34
CA VAL A 289 8.19 13.27 7.93
C VAL A 289 8.31 11.77 8.16
N VAL A 290 9.40 11.16 7.73
CA VAL A 290 9.62 9.71 7.90
C VAL A 290 9.70 9.33 9.39
N LYS A 291 10.35 10.13 10.24
CA LYS A 291 10.35 9.94 11.70
C LYS A 291 8.93 9.91 12.28
N ALA A 292 8.09 10.85 11.91
CA ALA A 292 6.70 10.91 12.38
C ALA A 292 5.89 9.68 11.91
N LEU A 293 6.08 9.24 10.67
CA LEU A 293 5.39 8.07 10.11
C LEU A 293 5.86 6.76 10.75
N ILE A 294 7.16 6.60 11.03
CA ILE A 294 7.69 5.42 11.75
C ILE A 294 7.03 5.32 13.15
N ARG A 295 6.92 6.43 13.86
CA ARG A 295 6.26 6.46 15.18
C ARG A 295 4.78 6.08 15.09
N ALA A 296 4.08 6.55 14.08
CA ALA A 296 2.68 6.22 13.86
C ALA A 296 2.49 4.73 13.52
N ALA A 297 3.35 4.18 12.68
CA ALA A 297 3.35 2.77 12.32
C ALA A 297 3.60 1.87 13.54
N GLN A 298 4.59 2.21 14.38
CA GLN A 298 4.84 1.49 15.63
C GLN A 298 3.64 1.55 16.57
N TRP A 299 3.02 2.71 16.73
CA TRP A 299 1.83 2.85 17.57
C TRP A 299 0.68 1.97 17.10
N LEU A 300 0.49 1.84 15.77
CA LEU A 300 -0.53 0.99 15.18
C LEU A 300 -0.32 -0.49 15.50
N ASP A 301 0.92 -0.97 15.56
CA ASP A 301 1.26 -2.37 15.78
C ASP A 301 1.63 -2.70 17.24
N ALA A 302 1.68 -1.69 18.12
CA ALA A 302 2.08 -1.88 19.51
C ALA A 302 1.18 -2.87 20.23
N ASP A 303 1.80 -3.64 21.15
CA ASP A 303 1.13 -4.58 22.06
C ASP A 303 0.11 -5.50 21.34
N HIS A 304 0.54 -6.13 20.23
CA HIS A 304 -0.30 -7.04 19.45
C HIS A 304 -1.62 -6.37 18.98
N ASN A 305 -1.51 -5.20 18.34
CA ASN A 305 -2.62 -4.41 17.79
C ASN A 305 -3.54 -3.78 18.86
N ALA A 306 -3.09 -3.60 20.11
CA ALA A 306 -3.92 -3.04 21.18
C ALA A 306 -4.50 -1.66 20.88
N ASN A 307 -3.83 -0.86 20.05
CA ASN A 307 -4.28 0.48 19.66
C ASN A 307 -5.22 0.51 18.44
N ARG A 308 -5.44 -0.64 17.78
CA ARG A 308 -6.25 -0.71 16.55
C ARG A 308 -7.72 -0.31 16.74
N PRO A 309 -8.39 -0.60 17.88
CA PRO A 309 -9.74 -0.08 18.13
C PRO A 309 -9.80 1.46 18.15
N GLU A 310 -8.80 2.13 18.74
CA GLU A 310 -8.72 3.59 18.69
C GLU A 310 -8.46 4.08 17.27
N ALA A 311 -7.58 3.41 16.53
CA ALA A 311 -7.33 3.73 15.12
C ALA A 311 -8.60 3.61 14.27
N ALA A 312 -9.38 2.54 14.44
CA ALA A 312 -10.67 2.35 13.74
C ALA A 312 -11.64 3.50 14.02
N LYS A 313 -11.76 3.92 15.28
CA LYS A 313 -12.56 5.06 15.67
C LYS A 313 -12.09 6.39 15.06
N ILE A 314 -10.77 6.60 14.96
CA ILE A 314 -10.22 7.80 14.30
C ILE A 314 -10.55 7.77 12.82
N LEU A 315 -10.30 6.64 12.14
CA LEU A 315 -10.49 6.49 10.70
C LEU A 315 -11.97 6.54 10.28
N SER A 316 -12.91 6.19 11.17
CA SER A 316 -14.35 6.26 10.89
C SER A 316 -14.87 7.70 10.71
N ARG A 317 -14.11 8.70 11.14
CA ARG A 317 -14.49 10.10 10.97
C ARG A 317 -14.57 10.46 9.48
N PRO A 318 -15.58 11.26 9.06
CA PRO A 318 -15.74 11.66 7.65
C PRO A 318 -14.53 12.35 7.02
N TYR A 319 -13.68 12.96 7.86
CA TYR A 319 -12.44 13.61 7.43
C TYR A 319 -11.39 12.61 6.91
N TYR A 320 -11.40 11.37 7.43
CA TYR A 320 -10.48 10.30 7.02
C TYR A 320 -11.15 9.33 6.06
N VAL A 321 -11.42 8.09 6.49
CA VAL A 321 -12.05 7.06 5.66
C VAL A 321 -13.57 7.28 5.56
N GLY A 322 -14.22 7.53 6.72
CA GLY A 322 -15.64 7.85 6.77
C GLY A 322 -16.57 6.65 6.56
N ALA A 323 -16.08 5.43 6.71
CA ALA A 323 -16.90 4.24 6.85
C ALA A 323 -17.25 3.99 8.32
N ASP A 324 -18.27 3.17 8.58
CA ASP A 324 -18.69 2.82 9.94
C ASP A 324 -17.53 2.21 10.74
N GLU A 325 -17.42 2.60 12.01
CA GLU A 325 -16.33 2.13 12.90
C GLU A 325 -16.29 0.60 12.99
N GLU A 326 -17.43 -0.06 13.07
CA GLU A 326 -17.54 -1.52 13.13
C GLU A 326 -17.00 -2.17 11.85
N VAL A 327 -17.28 -1.60 10.69
CA VAL A 327 -16.79 -2.10 9.39
C VAL A 327 -15.27 -1.98 9.30
N ILE A 328 -14.71 -0.85 9.72
CA ILE A 328 -13.27 -0.64 9.77
C ILE A 328 -12.63 -1.60 10.78
N ALA A 329 -13.21 -1.77 11.96
CA ALA A 329 -12.69 -2.63 13.02
C ALA A 329 -12.59 -4.09 12.59
N ASN A 330 -13.49 -4.58 11.75
CA ASN A 330 -13.52 -5.98 11.30
C ASN A 330 -12.22 -6.46 10.65
N SER A 331 -11.45 -5.59 10.05
CA SER A 331 -10.16 -5.95 9.45
C SER A 331 -8.95 -5.36 10.19
N MET A 332 -9.13 -4.24 10.88
CA MET A 332 -8.01 -3.58 11.58
C MET A 332 -7.62 -4.23 12.91
N THR A 333 -8.52 -4.96 13.55
CA THR A 333 -8.32 -5.48 14.91
C THR A 333 -7.80 -6.91 14.97
N GLY A 334 -7.33 -7.46 13.85
CA GLY A 334 -6.75 -8.81 13.78
C GLY A 334 -7.75 -9.91 13.44
N THR A 335 -8.91 -9.54 12.93
CA THR A 335 -9.92 -10.46 12.41
C THR A 335 -10.28 -10.07 10.97
N PHE A 336 -10.92 -10.99 10.26
CA PHE A 336 -11.45 -10.74 8.92
C PHE A 336 -12.73 -11.55 8.73
N GLU A 337 -13.80 -10.92 8.28
CA GLU A 337 -15.06 -11.59 7.99
C GLU A 337 -15.14 -11.87 6.48
N TYR A 338 -15.24 -13.14 6.11
CA TYR A 338 -15.35 -13.58 4.71
C TYR A 338 -16.82 -13.58 4.27
N GLU A 339 -17.60 -14.55 4.68
CA GLU A 339 -19.04 -14.53 4.54
C GLU A 339 -19.68 -14.05 5.84
N LYS A 340 -20.86 -13.45 5.81
CA LYS A 340 -21.51 -12.96 7.03
C LYS A 340 -21.62 -14.07 8.07
N GLY A 341 -20.98 -13.87 9.22
CA GLY A 341 -20.87 -14.84 10.30
C GLY A 341 -19.65 -15.76 10.22
N ASP A 342 -18.84 -15.70 9.15
CA ASP A 342 -17.55 -16.39 9.06
C ASP A 342 -16.38 -15.45 9.34
N GLN A 343 -16.33 -14.96 10.58
CA GLN A 343 -15.19 -14.17 11.05
C GLN A 343 -14.05 -15.10 11.49
N ARG A 344 -12.86 -14.81 11.01
CA ARG A 344 -11.64 -15.59 11.31
C ARG A 344 -10.56 -14.69 11.92
N ALA A 345 -9.67 -15.28 12.73
CA ALA A 345 -8.50 -14.59 13.22
C ALA A 345 -7.45 -14.47 12.10
N VAL A 346 -7.08 -13.25 11.76
CA VAL A 346 -6.03 -12.91 10.79
C VAL A 346 -5.24 -11.73 11.37
N PRO A 347 -4.42 -11.94 12.42
CA PRO A 347 -3.76 -10.85 13.16
C PRO A 347 -2.81 -10.02 12.28
N ASP A 348 -2.26 -10.61 11.22
CA ASP A 348 -1.36 -9.96 10.28
C ASP A 348 -2.05 -9.58 8.96
N PHE A 349 -3.38 -9.46 8.96
CA PHE A 349 -4.11 -9.03 7.75
C PHE A 349 -3.61 -7.68 7.25
N ASN A 350 -3.32 -6.74 8.13
CA ASN A 350 -2.70 -5.46 7.78
C ASN A 350 -1.63 -5.11 8.82
N VAL A 351 -0.39 -5.02 8.39
CA VAL A 351 0.79 -4.80 9.23
C VAL A 351 1.40 -3.45 8.88
N PHE A 352 1.68 -2.62 9.91
CA PHE A 352 2.24 -1.28 9.70
C PHE A 352 3.70 -1.15 10.13
N PHE A 353 4.16 -1.94 11.09
CA PHE A 353 5.52 -1.82 11.63
C PHE A 353 6.26 -3.14 11.76
N ARG A 354 5.59 -4.20 12.22
CA ARG A 354 6.20 -5.53 12.35
C ARG A 354 6.82 -5.99 11.03
N TYR A 355 7.79 -6.90 11.10
CA TYR A 355 8.46 -7.51 9.93
C TYR A 355 9.16 -6.48 9.04
N ASN A 356 9.67 -5.39 9.64
CA ASN A 356 10.26 -4.27 8.92
C ASN A 356 9.33 -3.69 7.83
N ALA A 357 8.03 -3.63 8.10
CA ALA A 357 7.01 -3.19 7.16
C ALA A 357 7.26 -1.78 6.61
N THR A 358 7.89 -0.92 7.41
CA THR A 358 8.15 0.48 7.02
C THR A 358 9.42 0.68 6.19
N TYR A 359 10.31 -0.33 6.15
CA TYR A 359 11.56 -0.22 5.40
C TYR A 359 11.33 -0.38 3.89
N PRO A 360 11.78 0.56 3.05
CA PRO A 360 11.55 0.50 1.61
C PRO A 360 12.59 -0.40 0.94
N TYR A 361 12.32 -1.71 0.90
CA TYR A 361 13.21 -2.69 0.28
C TYR A 361 13.23 -2.54 -1.24
N TYR A 362 14.43 -2.57 -1.84
CA TYR A 362 14.58 -2.60 -3.29
C TYR A 362 13.92 -3.83 -3.91
N SER A 363 13.98 -4.98 -3.25
CA SER A 363 13.34 -6.21 -3.71
C SER A 363 11.81 -6.05 -3.86
N ASP A 364 11.15 -5.23 -3.02
CA ASP A 364 9.73 -4.93 -3.14
C ASP A 364 9.45 -4.17 -4.44
N ALA A 365 10.27 -3.15 -4.77
CA ALA A 365 10.19 -2.44 -6.04
C ALA A 365 10.44 -3.37 -7.24
N VAL A 366 11.40 -4.27 -7.15
CA VAL A 366 11.69 -5.26 -8.20
C VAL A 366 10.49 -6.15 -8.47
N TRP A 367 9.77 -6.59 -7.43
CA TRP A 367 8.56 -7.39 -7.64
C TRP A 367 7.51 -6.66 -8.48
N TYR A 368 7.21 -5.39 -8.18
CA TYR A 368 6.28 -4.59 -8.99
C TYR A 368 6.72 -4.47 -10.45
N LEU A 369 7.99 -4.22 -10.69
CA LEU A 369 8.55 -4.13 -12.04
C LEU A 369 8.44 -5.47 -12.79
N THR A 370 8.60 -6.62 -12.09
CA THR A 370 8.36 -7.93 -12.70
C THR A 370 6.91 -8.11 -13.10
N GLN A 371 5.95 -7.66 -12.28
CA GLN A 371 4.53 -7.73 -12.65
C GLN A 371 4.19 -6.77 -13.81
N MET A 372 4.77 -5.57 -13.84
CA MET A 372 4.64 -4.66 -14.99
C MET A 372 5.14 -5.33 -16.28
N ARG A 373 6.26 -6.04 -16.21
CA ARG A 373 6.79 -6.82 -17.36
C ARG A 373 5.89 -8.01 -17.68
N ARG A 374 5.50 -8.80 -16.70
CA ARG A 374 4.65 -9.98 -16.86
C ARG A 374 3.38 -9.68 -17.65
N TRP A 375 2.79 -8.53 -17.39
CA TRP A 375 1.49 -8.15 -17.98
C TRP A 375 1.61 -7.20 -19.17
N GLY A 376 2.82 -6.88 -19.64
CA GLY A 376 3.05 -6.13 -20.87
C GLY A 376 3.08 -4.60 -20.70
N GLN A 377 3.03 -4.08 -19.49
CA GLN A 377 3.22 -2.64 -19.24
C GLN A 377 4.66 -2.20 -19.53
N ILE A 378 5.62 -3.10 -19.34
CA ILE A 378 6.98 -3.00 -19.86
C ILE A 378 7.06 -3.95 -21.06
N PRO A 379 6.94 -3.44 -22.30
CA PRO A 379 6.76 -4.32 -23.48
C PRO A 379 8.03 -5.05 -23.90
N GLU A 380 9.22 -4.48 -23.61
CA GLU A 380 10.49 -5.11 -23.96
C GLU A 380 11.06 -5.88 -22.78
N SER A 381 11.81 -6.94 -23.09
CA SER A 381 12.67 -7.63 -22.13
C SER A 381 13.74 -6.70 -21.57
N LYS A 382 14.03 -6.83 -20.29
CA LYS A 382 15.05 -6.05 -19.58
C LYS A 382 16.03 -6.98 -18.88
N PRO A 383 17.33 -6.64 -18.82
CA PRO A 383 18.27 -7.40 -18.01
C PRO A 383 17.97 -7.24 -16.51
N ASP A 384 18.39 -8.18 -15.67
CA ASP A 384 18.19 -8.14 -14.22
C ASP A 384 18.68 -6.84 -13.60
N SER A 385 19.83 -6.32 -14.08
CA SER A 385 20.39 -5.04 -13.60
C SER A 385 19.45 -3.85 -13.78
N TRP A 386 18.64 -3.83 -14.83
CA TRP A 386 17.68 -2.74 -15.08
C TRP A 386 16.64 -2.64 -13.97
N TYR A 387 16.11 -3.77 -13.50
CA TYR A 387 15.11 -3.79 -12.41
C TYR A 387 15.71 -3.20 -11.13
N MET A 388 16.95 -3.56 -10.83
CA MET A 388 17.69 -3.06 -9.67
C MET A 388 18.01 -1.57 -9.79
N GLU A 389 18.42 -1.10 -10.96
CA GLU A 389 18.71 0.31 -11.22
C GLU A 389 17.46 1.18 -11.05
N VAL A 390 16.30 0.74 -11.56
CA VAL A 390 15.02 1.46 -11.37
C VAL A 390 14.62 1.46 -9.90
N ALA A 391 14.70 0.32 -9.21
CA ALA A 391 14.40 0.22 -7.78
C ALA A 391 15.23 1.22 -6.95
N LYS A 392 16.55 1.30 -7.19
CA LYS A 392 17.45 2.25 -6.50
C LYS A 392 17.20 3.72 -6.84
N ARG A 393 16.64 4.02 -8.00
CA ARG A 393 16.25 5.39 -8.35
C ARG A 393 15.00 5.85 -7.62
N VAL A 394 14.12 4.94 -7.22
CA VAL A 394 12.79 5.24 -6.66
C VAL A 394 12.75 5.04 -5.15
N TYR A 395 13.29 3.92 -4.66
CA TYR A 395 13.27 3.60 -3.23
C TYR A 395 14.52 4.17 -2.54
N ARG A 396 14.29 4.84 -1.40
CA ARG A 396 15.30 5.63 -0.68
C ARG A 396 15.51 5.13 0.76
N PRO A 397 16.03 3.90 0.95
CA PRO A 397 16.37 3.38 2.27
C PRO A 397 17.42 4.22 3.00
N ASP A 398 18.23 5.00 2.27
CA ASP A 398 19.20 5.94 2.84
C ASP A 398 18.52 7.05 3.67
N ILE A 399 17.38 7.59 3.22
CA ILE A 399 16.60 8.58 3.96
C ILE A 399 15.90 7.92 5.15
N TYR A 400 15.33 6.73 4.96
CA TYR A 400 14.73 5.95 6.05
C TYR A 400 15.75 5.68 7.17
N ARG A 401 16.96 5.23 6.82
CA ARG A 401 18.04 4.98 7.78
C ARG A 401 18.34 6.22 8.62
N LYS A 402 18.47 7.40 8.01
CA LYS A 402 18.68 8.67 8.74
C LYS A 402 17.58 8.95 9.76
N ALA A 403 16.32 8.71 9.37
CA ALA A 403 15.18 8.89 10.28
C ALA A 403 15.21 7.90 11.44
N ALA A 404 15.49 6.62 11.17
CA ALA A 404 15.60 5.57 12.17
C ALA A 404 16.75 5.83 13.14
N GLU A 405 17.94 6.17 12.66
CA GLU A 405 19.11 6.50 13.48
C GLU A 405 18.85 7.72 14.38
N ALA A 406 18.13 8.74 13.86
CA ALA A 406 17.72 9.88 14.67
C ALA A 406 16.74 9.48 15.79
N LEU A 407 15.75 8.64 15.50
CA LEU A 407 14.82 8.13 16.51
C LEU A 407 15.50 7.29 17.60
N ILE A 408 16.51 6.50 17.23
CA ILE A 408 17.33 5.74 18.17
C ILE A 408 18.13 6.70 19.05
N ALA A 409 18.81 7.71 18.47
CA ALA A 409 19.58 8.70 19.19
C ALA A 409 18.73 9.55 20.15
N GLU A 410 17.46 9.78 19.80
CA GLU A 410 16.47 10.44 20.66
C GLU A 410 15.91 9.53 21.77
N GLY A 411 16.31 8.25 21.82
CA GLY A 411 15.82 7.27 22.79
C GLY A 411 14.35 6.87 22.62
N LYS A 412 13.76 7.13 21.44
CA LYS A 412 12.38 6.79 21.12
C LYS A 412 12.24 5.35 20.61
N PHE A 413 13.32 4.81 20.04
CA PHE A 413 13.40 3.46 19.49
C PHE A 413 14.74 2.81 19.88
N ARG A 414 14.81 1.50 19.73
CA ARG A 414 16.03 0.69 19.90
C ARG A 414 16.54 0.28 18.51
N SER A 415 17.82 -0.02 18.38
CA SER A 415 18.39 -0.52 17.12
C SER A 415 17.73 -1.81 16.64
N GLU A 416 17.32 -2.67 17.55
CA GLU A 416 16.63 -3.94 17.25
C GLU A 416 15.20 -3.76 16.69
N ASP A 417 14.64 -2.56 16.77
CA ASP A 417 13.33 -2.24 16.18
C ASP A 417 13.42 -2.02 14.65
N PHE A 418 14.64 -2.01 14.10
CA PHE A 418 14.92 -1.75 12.69
C PHE A 418 15.78 -2.86 12.07
N PRO A 419 15.89 -2.92 10.73
CA PRO A 419 16.88 -3.78 10.08
C PRO A 419 18.31 -3.47 10.58
N ASP A 420 19.17 -4.47 10.58
CA ASP A 420 20.60 -4.28 10.84
C ASP A 420 21.25 -3.51 9.68
N PHE A 421 21.28 -2.18 9.79
CA PHE A 421 21.73 -1.29 8.71
C PHE A 421 23.19 -1.49 8.29
N ASP A 422 24.00 -2.18 9.07
CA ASP A 422 25.40 -2.46 8.70
C ASP A 422 25.49 -3.67 7.75
N HIS A 423 24.45 -4.50 7.71
CA HIS A 423 24.38 -5.70 6.87
C HIS A 423 23.18 -5.68 5.90
N GLU A 424 22.33 -4.64 5.94
CA GLU A 424 21.15 -4.53 5.09
C GLU A 424 21.50 -4.00 3.70
N ASP A 425 21.25 -4.80 2.68
CA ASP A 425 21.51 -4.45 1.27
C ASP A 425 20.26 -4.00 0.50
N GLY A 426 19.11 -3.97 1.16
CA GLY A 426 17.80 -3.60 0.58
C GLY A 426 17.08 -4.76 -0.10
N PHE A 427 17.55 -5.99 0.08
CA PHE A 427 16.91 -7.18 -0.48
C PHE A 427 16.41 -8.11 0.62
N ARG A 428 15.10 -8.39 0.60
CA ARG A 428 14.53 -9.44 1.45
C ARG A 428 15.11 -10.80 1.03
N PRO A 429 15.19 -11.76 1.95
CA PRO A 429 15.42 -13.15 1.57
C PRO A 429 14.40 -13.60 0.51
N ALA A 430 14.73 -14.63 -0.27
CA ALA A 430 13.82 -15.19 -1.25
C ALA A 430 12.46 -15.51 -0.61
N GLN A 431 11.38 -15.11 -1.28
CA GLN A 431 10.01 -15.24 -0.78
C GLN A 431 9.37 -16.49 -1.40
N GLU A 432 8.83 -17.38 -0.57
CA GLU A 432 8.28 -18.68 -0.99
C GLU A 432 6.79 -18.82 -0.67
N ASP A 433 6.20 -17.86 0.03
CA ASP A 433 4.82 -17.92 0.53
C ASP A 433 3.78 -17.39 -0.49
N PHE A 434 3.93 -17.79 -1.77
CA PHE A 434 2.96 -17.48 -2.81
C PHE A 434 1.94 -18.61 -2.99
N ILE A 435 0.70 -18.24 -3.34
CA ILE A 435 -0.43 -19.19 -3.51
C ILE A 435 -0.14 -20.28 -4.57
N ASP A 436 0.70 -20.00 -5.55
CA ASP A 436 1.10 -20.93 -6.61
C ASP A 436 2.39 -21.71 -6.29
N GLY A 437 3.00 -21.47 -5.12
CA GLY A 437 4.21 -22.15 -4.68
C GLY A 437 5.48 -21.69 -5.39
N LEU A 438 5.44 -20.58 -6.14
CA LEU A 438 6.62 -20.03 -6.80
C LEU A 438 7.48 -19.26 -5.81
N THR A 439 8.78 -19.18 -6.11
CA THR A 439 9.76 -18.45 -5.31
C THR A 439 10.16 -17.16 -6.00
N PHE A 440 10.10 -16.04 -5.28
CA PHE A 440 10.58 -14.74 -5.71
C PHE A 440 11.93 -14.41 -5.03
N ASP A 441 12.97 -14.28 -5.85
CA ASP A 441 14.28 -13.72 -5.49
C ASP A 441 14.45 -12.38 -6.19
N GLY A 442 14.48 -11.29 -5.42
CA GLY A 442 14.60 -9.92 -5.96
C GLY A 442 15.91 -9.69 -6.74
N GLY A 443 16.94 -10.51 -6.51
CA GLY A 443 18.20 -10.49 -7.29
C GLY A 443 18.09 -11.18 -8.65
N LYS A 444 17.00 -11.91 -8.94
CA LYS A 444 16.83 -12.73 -10.15
C LYS A 444 15.45 -12.52 -10.79
N PRO A 445 15.08 -11.30 -11.19
CA PRO A 445 13.73 -11.00 -11.67
C PRO A 445 13.34 -11.77 -12.95
N ASN A 446 14.26 -11.99 -13.90
CA ASN A 446 13.94 -12.75 -15.10
C ASN A 446 13.73 -14.24 -14.80
N ALA A 447 14.52 -14.84 -13.89
CA ALA A 447 14.30 -16.23 -13.46
C ALA A 447 12.91 -16.39 -12.77
N TYR A 448 12.45 -15.37 -12.06
CA TYR A 448 11.10 -15.36 -11.50
C TYR A 448 10.02 -15.30 -12.59
N LEU A 449 10.18 -14.40 -13.57
CA LEU A 449 9.27 -14.28 -14.71
C LEU A 449 9.13 -15.58 -15.51
N ASP A 450 10.23 -16.33 -15.67
CA ASP A 450 10.26 -17.57 -16.42
C ASP A 450 9.47 -18.72 -15.78
N GLN A 451 9.16 -18.62 -14.49
CA GLN A 451 8.37 -19.63 -13.77
C GLN A 451 6.87 -19.60 -14.09
N PHE A 452 6.33 -18.45 -14.54
CA PHE A 452 4.88 -18.30 -14.72
C PHE A 452 4.35 -19.04 -15.94
N PRO A 453 3.31 -19.88 -15.81
CA PRO A 453 2.61 -20.45 -16.95
C PRO A 453 1.90 -19.39 -17.81
N ILE A 454 1.32 -18.36 -17.18
CA ILE A 454 0.64 -17.24 -17.83
C ILE A 454 1.41 -15.94 -17.53
N GLY A 455 1.94 -15.30 -18.57
CA GLY A 455 2.73 -14.08 -18.48
C GLY A 455 3.78 -13.99 -19.56
N LEU A 456 4.29 -12.79 -19.82
CA LEU A 456 5.37 -12.56 -20.78
C LEU A 456 6.71 -13.02 -20.19
N LYS A 457 7.50 -13.68 -21.04
CA LYS A 457 8.83 -14.20 -20.73
C LYS A 457 9.83 -13.69 -21.77
N GLY A 458 11.09 -13.50 -21.34
CA GLY A 458 12.17 -13.15 -22.23
C GLY A 458 11.78 -12.08 -23.25
N ASP A 459 11.98 -12.37 -24.56
CA ASP A 459 11.69 -11.45 -25.66
C ASP A 459 10.23 -11.50 -26.16
N GLN A 460 9.34 -12.19 -25.48
CA GLN A 460 7.92 -12.24 -25.87
C GLN A 460 7.31 -10.86 -25.91
N ARG A 461 6.55 -10.59 -26.99
CA ARG A 461 5.75 -9.36 -27.18
C ARG A 461 4.31 -9.75 -27.51
N ILE A 462 3.39 -8.88 -27.17
CA ILE A 462 1.96 -9.04 -27.47
C ILE A 462 1.63 -8.37 -28.81
#